data_41f7248a9d7aa4e856439516538dafe4
#
_entry.id   41f7248a9d7aa4e856439516538dafe4
#
_cell.length_a   1.000
_cell.length_b   1.000
_cell.length_c   1.000
_cell.angle_alpha   90.00
_cell.angle_beta   90.00
_cell.angle_gamma   90.00
#
_symmetry.space_group_name_H-M   'P 1'
#
loop_
_entity.id
_entity.type
_entity.pdbx_description
1 polymer ?
#
loop_
_entity_poly.entity_id
_entity_poly.type
_entity_poly.pdbx_seq_one_letter_code
_entity_poly.pdbx_strand_id
1 'polypeptide(L)'
;ALSSAASDVYKRQGKKAMICVGGGSMKRFGFLDRAVAYLKEAGMEVELFEGIEPDPSVETVMRGAEAMLKFEPDWIIAMGGGSPIDAAKAMWIKYEYPEITFEEMCKVFGIPPLRRKAHFCAISSTSGTATEVTAFSIITDYQKGIKYPIADFEITPDVAIVDPDLAETMPKKLVAHTGMDAMTHAIEAYVSTANCDFTDPLALHAIK
;
A
#
# COMPACT_ATOMS: atom_id res chain seq x y z
N ALA A 1 6.66 9.52 -13.46
CA ALA A 1 6.53 8.37 -12.55
C ALA A 1 5.28 7.53 -12.80
N LEU A 2 4.08 8.14 -12.93
CA LEU A 2 2.85 7.40 -13.26
C LEU A 2 2.94 6.69 -14.62
N SER A 3 3.57 7.30 -15.62
CA SER A 3 3.84 6.68 -16.92
C SER A 3 4.81 5.51 -16.82
N SER A 4 5.85 5.65 -15.96
CA SER A 4 6.79 4.57 -15.68
C SER A 4 6.12 3.40 -14.96
N ALA A 5 5.19 3.70 -14.03
CA ALA A 5 4.38 2.68 -13.37
C ALA A 5 3.60 1.82 -14.35
N ALA A 6 2.85 2.44 -15.26
CA ALA A 6 2.11 1.73 -16.28
C ALA A 6 3.04 0.89 -17.17
N SER A 7 4.22 1.43 -17.52
CA SER A 7 5.22 0.72 -18.32
C SER A 7 5.80 -0.50 -17.59
N ASP A 8 6.06 -0.40 -16.28
CA ASP A 8 6.63 -1.51 -15.51
C ASP A 8 5.61 -2.63 -15.27
N VAL A 9 4.36 -2.26 -15.00
CA VAL A 9 3.24 -3.22 -14.94
C VAL A 9 3.06 -3.91 -16.30
N TYR A 10 3.09 -3.16 -17.41
CA TYR A 10 3.01 -3.72 -18.75
C TYR A 10 4.18 -4.64 -19.11
N LYS A 11 5.42 -4.26 -18.79
CA LYS A 11 6.61 -5.09 -19.03
C LYS A 11 6.56 -6.44 -18.31
N ARG A 12 5.83 -6.51 -17.18
CA ARG A 12 5.54 -7.76 -16.47
C ARG A 12 4.29 -8.48 -17.01
N GLN A 13 3.80 -8.10 -18.20
CA GLN A 13 2.68 -8.71 -18.91
C GLN A 13 1.35 -8.70 -18.14
N GLY A 14 1.08 -7.64 -17.38
CA GLY A 14 -0.20 -7.45 -16.72
C GLY A 14 -1.34 -7.26 -17.72
N LYS A 15 -2.51 -7.82 -17.41
CA LYS A 15 -3.73 -7.72 -18.25
C LYS A 15 -4.86 -6.99 -17.52
N LYS A 16 -4.99 -7.19 -16.21
CA LYS A 16 -6.05 -6.65 -15.37
C LYS A 16 -5.48 -5.97 -14.15
N ALA A 17 -5.71 -4.68 -14.00
CA ALA A 17 -5.25 -3.91 -12.86
C ALA A 17 -6.43 -3.44 -12.01
N MET A 18 -6.42 -3.74 -10.71
CA MET A 18 -7.32 -3.09 -9.76
C MET A 18 -6.59 -1.97 -9.05
N ILE A 19 -7.08 -0.73 -9.17
CA ILE A 19 -6.52 0.42 -8.47
C ILE A 19 -7.30 0.66 -7.18
N CYS A 20 -6.62 0.56 -6.04
CA CYS A 20 -7.16 0.79 -4.70
C CYS A 20 -6.80 2.21 -4.25
N VAL A 21 -7.81 3.04 -3.93
CA VAL A 21 -7.62 4.45 -3.54
C VAL A 21 -8.50 4.85 -2.35
N GLY A 22 -8.03 5.84 -1.61
CA GLY A 22 -8.73 6.39 -0.45
C GLY A 22 -9.70 7.54 -0.78
N GLY A 23 -9.80 8.49 0.12
CA GLY A 23 -10.81 9.55 0.22
C GLY A 23 -10.81 10.65 -0.85
N GLY A 24 -10.37 10.41 -2.06
CA GLY A 24 -10.61 11.27 -3.21
C GLY A 24 -9.53 12.32 -3.52
N SER A 25 -8.40 12.40 -2.79
CA SER A 25 -7.30 13.31 -3.13
C SER A 25 -6.71 12.98 -4.50
N MET A 26 -6.46 11.71 -4.77
CA MET A 26 -5.90 11.25 -6.04
C MET A 26 -6.80 11.60 -7.24
N LYS A 27 -8.11 11.50 -7.06
CA LYS A 27 -9.11 11.88 -8.07
C LYS A 27 -9.18 13.40 -8.24
N ARG A 28 -9.27 14.15 -7.13
CA ARG A 28 -9.39 15.61 -7.14
C ARG A 28 -8.19 16.31 -7.80
N PHE A 29 -6.99 15.76 -7.67
CA PHE A 29 -5.79 16.29 -8.30
C PHE A 29 -5.50 15.69 -9.68
N GLY A 30 -6.39 14.83 -10.21
CA GLY A 30 -6.27 14.23 -11.53
C GLY A 30 -5.24 13.10 -11.64
N PHE A 31 -4.61 12.70 -10.56
CA PHE A 31 -3.60 11.63 -10.57
C PHE A 31 -4.22 10.27 -10.86
N LEU A 32 -5.40 9.98 -10.31
CA LEU A 32 -6.11 8.74 -10.55
C LEU A 32 -6.50 8.59 -12.02
N ASP A 33 -7.07 9.64 -12.62
CA ASP A 33 -7.49 9.61 -14.03
C ASP A 33 -6.29 9.41 -14.97
N ARG A 34 -5.13 10.01 -14.63
CA ARG A 34 -3.88 9.80 -15.37
C ARG A 34 -3.38 8.36 -15.26
N ALA A 35 -3.40 7.77 -14.05
CA ALA A 35 -3.00 6.38 -13.83
C ALA A 35 -3.88 5.43 -14.65
N VAL A 36 -5.21 5.62 -14.60
CA VAL A 36 -6.17 4.83 -15.40
C VAL A 36 -5.89 4.97 -16.90
N ALA A 37 -5.63 6.21 -17.38
CA ALA A 37 -5.35 6.44 -18.79
C ALA A 37 -4.09 5.70 -19.26
N TYR A 38 -2.99 5.77 -18.49
CA TYR A 38 -1.74 5.07 -18.82
C TYR A 38 -1.88 3.55 -18.84
N LEU A 39 -2.63 2.98 -17.89
CA LEU A 39 -2.87 1.53 -17.87
C LEU A 39 -3.73 1.09 -19.06
N LYS A 40 -4.76 1.85 -19.42
CA LYS A 40 -5.59 1.57 -20.59
C LYS A 40 -4.82 1.73 -21.89
N GLU A 41 -3.96 2.75 -22.00
CA GLU A 41 -3.05 2.93 -23.15
C GLU A 41 -2.07 1.76 -23.28
N ALA A 42 -1.63 1.19 -22.15
CA ALA A 42 -0.83 -0.02 -22.10
C ALA A 42 -1.63 -1.31 -22.40
N GLY A 43 -2.92 -1.22 -22.70
CA GLY A 43 -3.78 -2.35 -23.07
C GLY A 43 -4.33 -3.14 -21.88
N MET A 44 -4.28 -2.60 -20.68
CA MET A 44 -4.81 -3.25 -19.48
C MET A 44 -6.30 -2.94 -19.28
N GLU A 45 -7.05 -3.92 -18.80
CA GLU A 45 -8.37 -3.72 -18.20
C GLU A 45 -8.19 -3.14 -16.79
N VAL A 46 -8.96 -2.11 -16.44
CA VAL A 46 -8.80 -1.41 -15.17
C VAL A 46 -10.11 -1.31 -14.43
N GLU A 47 -10.11 -1.74 -13.17
CA GLU A 47 -11.21 -1.55 -12.22
C GLU A 47 -10.72 -0.74 -11.01
N LEU A 48 -11.63 0.06 -10.43
CA LEU A 48 -11.35 0.91 -9.28
C LEU A 48 -12.01 0.37 -8.03
N PHE A 49 -11.26 0.31 -6.94
CA PHE A 49 -11.77 0.16 -5.60
C PHE A 49 -11.53 1.47 -4.84
N GLU A 50 -12.59 2.27 -4.69
CA GLU A 50 -12.54 3.62 -4.13
C GLU A 50 -13.09 3.66 -2.71
N GLY A 51 -12.78 4.74 -1.99
CA GLY A 51 -13.39 5.06 -0.70
C GLY A 51 -12.78 4.31 0.48
N ILE A 52 -11.52 3.91 0.40
CA ILE A 52 -10.80 3.39 1.55
C ILE A 52 -10.63 4.53 2.56
N GLU A 53 -11.17 4.33 3.75
CA GLU A 53 -11.12 5.30 4.85
C GLU A 53 -9.73 5.38 5.49
N PRO A 54 -9.39 6.51 6.15
CA PRO A 54 -8.25 6.57 7.06
C PRO A 54 -8.39 5.51 8.17
N ASP A 55 -7.27 4.88 8.55
CA ASP A 55 -7.30 3.73 9.48
C ASP A 55 -8.23 2.62 9.00
N PRO A 56 -7.92 1.94 7.89
CA PRO A 56 -8.84 1.08 7.18
C PRO A 56 -9.37 -0.06 8.06
N SER A 57 -10.66 -0.35 7.91
CA SER A 57 -11.36 -1.36 8.69
C SER A 57 -11.18 -2.78 8.13
N VAL A 58 -11.41 -3.78 8.99
CA VAL A 58 -11.50 -5.19 8.57
C VAL A 58 -12.61 -5.35 7.52
N GLU A 59 -13.73 -4.66 7.67
CA GLU A 59 -14.86 -4.68 6.74
C GLU A 59 -14.47 -4.18 5.35
N THR A 60 -13.69 -3.10 5.28
CA THR A 60 -13.18 -2.58 4.00
C THR A 60 -12.23 -3.57 3.34
N VAL A 61 -11.36 -4.23 4.09
CA VAL A 61 -10.48 -5.28 3.58
C VAL A 61 -11.29 -6.43 2.98
N MET A 62 -12.30 -6.94 3.68
CA MET A 62 -13.14 -8.04 3.18
C MET A 62 -13.89 -7.65 1.90
N ARG A 63 -14.49 -6.46 1.87
CA ARG A 63 -15.20 -5.93 0.69
C ARG A 63 -14.27 -5.77 -0.51
N GLY A 64 -13.03 -5.28 -0.29
CA GLY A 64 -12.04 -5.14 -1.35
C GLY A 64 -11.55 -6.49 -1.88
N ALA A 65 -11.33 -7.47 -1.00
CA ALA A 65 -10.99 -8.83 -1.40
C ALA A 65 -12.10 -9.50 -2.23
N GLU A 66 -13.38 -9.29 -1.87
CA GLU A 66 -14.51 -9.75 -2.69
C GLU A 66 -14.55 -9.10 -4.09
N ALA A 67 -14.23 -7.81 -4.18
CA ALA A 67 -14.12 -7.12 -5.47
C ALA A 67 -12.97 -7.72 -6.30
N MET A 68 -11.81 -7.99 -5.68
CA MET A 68 -10.69 -8.65 -6.35
C MET A 68 -11.05 -10.07 -6.83
N LEU A 69 -11.79 -10.84 -6.04
CA LEU A 69 -12.25 -12.18 -6.44
C LEU A 69 -13.21 -12.16 -7.65
N LYS A 70 -13.98 -11.09 -7.82
CA LYS A 70 -14.90 -10.91 -8.96
C LYS A 70 -14.18 -10.44 -10.21
N PHE A 71 -13.26 -9.50 -10.07
CA PHE A 71 -12.54 -8.90 -11.19
C PHE A 71 -11.33 -9.75 -11.64
N GLU A 72 -10.72 -10.50 -10.71
CA GLU A 72 -9.54 -11.33 -10.91
C GLU A 72 -8.33 -10.54 -11.48
N PRO A 73 -7.87 -9.48 -10.77
CA PRO A 73 -6.70 -8.72 -11.21
C PRO A 73 -5.43 -9.57 -11.15
N ASP A 74 -4.53 -9.37 -12.11
CA ASP A 74 -3.14 -9.86 -12.06
C ASP A 74 -2.17 -8.78 -11.56
N TRP A 75 -2.67 -7.55 -11.39
CA TRP A 75 -1.99 -6.46 -10.70
C TRP A 75 -2.92 -5.72 -9.74
N ILE A 76 -2.45 -5.53 -8.51
CA ILE A 76 -3.06 -4.66 -7.52
C ILE A 76 -2.22 -3.40 -7.44
N ILE A 77 -2.84 -2.24 -7.69
CA ILE A 77 -2.17 -0.94 -7.65
C ILE A 77 -2.77 -0.14 -6.51
N ALA A 78 -2.03 0.04 -5.43
CA ALA A 78 -2.48 0.87 -4.31
C ALA A 78 -1.94 2.29 -4.47
N MET A 79 -2.82 3.29 -4.50
CA MET A 79 -2.44 4.67 -4.77
C MET A 79 -2.97 5.61 -3.69
N GLY A 80 -2.07 6.34 -3.03
CA GLY A 80 -2.41 7.29 -1.99
C GLY A 80 -1.42 7.32 -0.83
N GLY A 81 -1.89 7.64 0.37
CA GLY A 81 -1.10 7.57 1.59
C GLY A 81 -1.02 6.15 2.18
N GLY A 82 -0.65 6.03 3.45
CA GLY A 82 -0.52 4.74 4.13
C GLY A 82 -1.79 3.89 4.10
N SER A 83 -2.95 4.49 4.42
CA SER A 83 -4.21 3.75 4.56
C SER A 83 -4.65 2.96 3.33
N PRO A 84 -4.72 3.51 2.10
CA PRO A 84 -5.08 2.74 0.92
C PRO A 84 -4.04 1.66 0.58
N ILE A 85 -2.76 1.88 0.85
CA ILE A 85 -1.71 0.88 0.60
C ILE A 85 -1.83 -0.26 1.61
N ASP A 86 -2.01 0.04 2.88
CA ASP A 86 -2.21 -0.95 3.95
C ASP A 86 -3.46 -1.80 3.70
N ALA A 87 -4.59 -1.16 3.39
CA ALA A 87 -5.81 -1.88 3.05
C ALA A 87 -5.60 -2.82 1.86
N ALA A 88 -4.98 -2.33 0.78
CA ALA A 88 -4.74 -3.13 -0.41
C ALA A 88 -3.80 -4.32 -0.16
N LYS A 89 -2.78 -4.19 0.69
CA LYS A 89 -1.92 -5.31 1.13
C LYS A 89 -2.74 -6.39 1.84
N ALA A 90 -3.61 -6.00 2.77
CA ALA A 90 -4.48 -6.93 3.47
C ALA A 90 -5.52 -7.59 2.52
N MET A 91 -6.10 -6.81 1.60
CA MET A 91 -6.99 -7.33 0.55
C MET A 91 -6.27 -8.35 -0.34
N TRP A 92 -5.00 -8.10 -0.70
CA TRP A 92 -4.19 -9.00 -1.51
C TRP A 92 -4.02 -10.38 -0.86
N ILE A 93 -3.74 -10.44 0.46
CA ILE A 93 -3.66 -11.70 1.21
C ILE A 93 -4.98 -12.47 1.07
N LYS A 94 -6.09 -11.79 1.35
CA LYS A 94 -7.42 -12.39 1.33
C LYS A 94 -7.89 -12.77 -0.08
N TYR A 95 -7.44 -12.06 -1.11
CA TYR A 95 -7.67 -12.39 -2.51
C TYR A 95 -6.94 -13.67 -2.94
N GLU A 96 -5.68 -13.81 -2.53
CA GLU A 96 -4.89 -15.01 -2.85
C GLU A 96 -5.35 -16.24 -2.06
N TYR A 97 -5.75 -16.04 -0.80
CA TYR A 97 -6.19 -17.08 0.13
C TYR A 97 -7.55 -16.73 0.77
N PRO A 98 -8.67 -16.94 0.04
CA PRO A 98 -9.99 -16.54 0.51
C PRO A 98 -10.43 -17.18 1.83
N GLU A 99 -9.88 -18.35 2.17
CA GLU A 99 -10.17 -19.08 3.41
C GLU A 99 -9.41 -18.56 4.62
N ILE A 100 -8.30 -17.83 4.45
CA ILE A 100 -7.51 -17.34 5.59
C ILE A 100 -8.35 -16.42 6.48
N THR A 101 -8.35 -16.64 7.77
CA THR A 101 -9.03 -15.76 8.72
C THR A 101 -8.23 -14.51 9.00
N PHE A 102 -8.90 -13.46 9.49
CA PHE A 102 -8.19 -12.22 9.85
C PHE A 102 -7.18 -12.44 10.97
N GLU A 103 -7.52 -13.29 11.96
CA GLU A 103 -6.61 -13.68 13.04
C GLU A 103 -5.37 -14.39 12.53
N GLU A 104 -5.49 -15.23 11.50
CA GLU A 104 -4.34 -15.87 10.86
C GLU A 104 -3.47 -14.88 10.11
N MET A 105 -4.06 -13.89 9.45
CA MET A 105 -3.31 -12.81 8.79
C MET A 105 -2.49 -11.98 9.79
N CYS A 106 -2.93 -11.87 11.03
CA CYS A 106 -2.23 -11.13 12.09
C CYS A 106 -1.09 -11.92 12.76
N LYS A 107 -0.89 -13.19 12.41
CA LYS A 107 0.28 -13.95 12.89
C LYS A 107 1.54 -13.46 12.20
N VAL A 108 2.52 -13.04 13.00
CA VAL A 108 3.79 -12.54 12.47
C VAL A 108 4.50 -13.63 11.67
N PHE A 109 4.89 -13.32 10.42
CA PHE A 109 5.52 -14.25 9.47
C PHE A 109 4.70 -15.55 9.23
N GLY A 110 3.38 -15.42 9.24
CA GLY A 110 2.46 -16.55 9.05
C GLY A 110 1.72 -16.54 7.73
N ILE A 111 1.99 -15.58 6.84
CA ILE A 111 1.31 -15.46 5.55
C ILE A 111 1.91 -16.44 4.54
N PRO A 112 1.09 -17.26 3.88
CA PRO A 112 1.57 -18.13 2.82
C PRO A 112 2.13 -17.31 1.64
N PRO A 113 3.01 -17.91 0.79
CA PRO A 113 3.60 -17.20 -0.35
C PRO A 113 2.56 -16.55 -1.26
N LEU A 114 2.65 -15.23 -1.45
CA LEU A 114 1.81 -14.45 -2.35
C LEU A 114 2.33 -14.49 -3.80
N ARG A 115 1.79 -13.67 -4.67
CA ARG A 115 2.15 -13.55 -6.11
C ARG A 115 1.71 -14.74 -6.97
N ARG A 116 0.74 -15.51 -6.49
CA ARG A 116 0.14 -16.63 -7.22
C ARG A 116 -0.93 -16.14 -8.21
N LYS A 117 -1.68 -15.10 -7.82
CA LYS A 117 -2.74 -14.50 -8.64
C LYS A 117 -2.37 -13.10 -9.13
N ALA A 118 -1.75 -12.29 -8.28
CA ALA A 118 -1.45 -10.90 -8.58
C ALA A 118 -0.10 -10.43 -8.04
N HIS A 119 0.50 -9.48 -8.75
CA HIS A 119 1.60 -8.65 -8.27
C HIS A 119 1.08 -7.37 -7.63
N PHE A 120 1.94 -6.70 -6.84
CA PHE A 120 1.55 -5.50 -6.09
C PHE A 120 2.43 -4.29 -6.44
N CYS A 121 1.79 -3.19 -6.82
CA CYS A 121 2.43 -1.90 -7.02
C CYS A 121 1.89 -0.88 -6.03
N ALA A 122 2.76 -0.23 -5.27
CA ALA A 122 2.41 0.86 -4.37
C ALA A 122 2.87 2.20 -4.96
N ILE A 123 1.95 3.17 -5.00
CA ILE A 123 2.20 4.55 -5.47
C ILE A 123 1.89 5.49 -4.31
N SER A 124 2.93 5.92 -3.60
CA SER A 124 2.76 6.76 -2.41
C SER A 124 2.50 8.22 -2.78
N SER A 125 1.55 8.85 -2.08
CA SER A 125 1.27 10.28 -2.17
C SER A 125 1.56 11.02 -0.86
N THR A 126 2.17 10.35 0.10
CA THR A 126 2.60 10.94 1.38
C THR A 126 4.06 10.62 1.63
N SER A 127 4.75 11.51 2.35
CA SER A 127 6.11 11.31 2.83
C SER A 127 6.05 11.04 4.33
N GLY A 128 6.39 9.83 4.78
CA GLY A 128 6.40 9.49 6.19
C GLY A 128 6.24 8.01 6.50
N THR A 129 5.10 7.40 6.20
CA THR A 129 4.79 6.01 6.56
C THR A 129 5.69 4.98 5.89
N ALA A 130 6.22 5.29 4.70
CA ALA A 130 7.03 4.39 3.87
C ALA A 130 6.36 3.01 3.60
N THR A 131 5.02 2.92 3.69
CA THR A 131 4.33 1.65 3.51
C THR A 131 4.53 1.05 2.11
N GLU A 132 4.89 1.87 1.13
CA GLU A 132 5.24 1.43 -0.22
C GLU A 132 6.48 0.52 -0.29
N VAL A 133 7.30 0.49 0.76
CA VAL A 133 8.52 -0.33 0.85
C VAL A 133 8.57 -1.21 2.10
N THR A 134 7.53 -1.23 2.92
CA THR A 134 7.51 -1.99 4.18
C THR A 134 6.80 -3.32 4.09
N ALA A 135 7.17 -4.23 4.98
CA ALA A 135 6.56 -5.53 5.21
C ALA A 135 5.40 -5.47 6.24
N PHE A 136 4.72 -4.32 6.33
CA PHE A 136 3.67 -4.05 7.32
C PHE A 136 2.40 -3.55 6.66
N SER A 137 1.27 -3.81 7.33
CA SER A 137 -0.06 -3.25 7.04
C SER A 137 -0.83 -3.11 8.35
N ILE A 138 -1.42 -1.94 8.60
CA ILE A 138 -2.16 -1.67 9.83
C ILE A 138 -3.65 -1.61 9.53
N ILE A 139 -4.42 -2.54 10.12
CA ILE A 139 -5.87 -2.65 9.94
C ILE A 139 -6.57 -2.47 11.27
N THR A 140 -7.67 -1.73 11.28
CA THR A 140 -8.44 -1.41 12.49
C THR A 140 -9.67 -2.30 12.59
N ASP A 141 -9.78 -3.02 13.69
CA ASP A 141 -11.03 -3.66 14.12
C ASP A 141 -11.81 -2.65 14.98
N TYR A 142 -12.78 -1.97 14.37
CA TYR A 142 -13.57 -0.96 15.06
C TYR A 142 -14.55 -1.56 16.07
N GLN A 143 -14.91 -2.84 15.94
CA GLN A 143 -15.79 -3.51 16.91
C GLN A 143 -15.05 -3.76 18.21
N LYS A 144 -13.77 -4.09 18.14
CA LYS A 144 -12.90 -4.30 19.32
C LYS A 144 -12.15 -3.04 19.73
N GLY A 145 -12.09 -2.02 18.88
CA GLY A 145 -11.31 -0.80 19.11
C GLY A 145 -9.80 -1.03 19.08
N ILE A 146 -9.33 -2.00 18.28
CA ILE A 146 -7.92 -2.42 18.23
C ILE A 146 -7.35 -2.24 16.83
N LYS A 147 -6.13 -1.69 16.75
CA LYS A 147 -5.32 -1.69 15.53
C LYS A 147 -4.43 -2.93 15.49
N TYR A 148 -4.56 -3.73 14.45
CA TYR A 148 -3.79 -4.94 14.24
C TYR A 148 -2.68 -4.70 13.22
N PRO A 149 -1.41 -4.90 13.59
CA PRO A 149 -0.34 -4.96 12.63
C PRO A 149 -0.34 -6.34 11.96
N ILE A 150 -0.37 -6.34 10.63
CA ILE A 150 -0.04 -7.50 9.82
C ILE A 150 1.43 -7.33 9.45
N ALA A 151 2.28 -8.29 9.78
CA ALA A 151 3.73 -8.20 9.61
C ALA A 151 4.26 -9.46 8.92
N ASP A 152 4.61 -9.33 7.64
CA ASP A 152 5.19 -10.41 6.84
C ASP A 152 5.92 -9.86 5.62
N PHE A 153 7.07 -10.43 5.26
CA PHE A 153 7.80 -10.02 4.06
C PHE A 153 7.03 -10.27 2.76
N GLU A 154 6.08 -11.20 2.77
CA GLU A 154 5.23 -11.50 1.62
C GLU A 154 4.42 -10.28 1.14
N ILE A 155 4.00 -9.38 2.05
CA ILE A 155 3.24 -8.18 1.70
C ILE A 155 4.09 -6.97 1.30
N THR A 156 5.41 -7.13 1.20
CA THR A 156 6.26 -6.08 0.62
C THR A 156 5.90 -5.89 -0.85
N PRO A 157 5.62 -4.66 -1.32
CA PRO A 157 5.29 -4.42 -2.72
C PRO A 157 6.37 -4.88 -3.70
N ASP A 158 5.96 -5.39 -4.86
CA ASP A 158 6.87 -5.74 -5.96
C ASP A 158 7.45 -4.50 -6.64
N VAL A 159 6.65 -3.42 -6.68
CA VAL A 159 7.03 -2.13 -7.24
C VAL A 159 6.59 -1.03 -6.29
N ALA A 160 7.51 -0.14 -5.94
CA ALA A 160 7.23 1.09 -5.21
C ALA A 160 7.51 2.29 -6.12
N ILE A 161 6.52 3.18 -6.24
CA ILE A 161 6.65 4.43 -6.99
C ILE A 161 6.58 5.59 -6.02
N VAL A 162 7.69 6.29 -5.91
CA VAL A 162 7.84 7.48 -5.08
C VAL A 162 8.03 8.67 -6.02
N ASP A 163 6.93 9.39 -6.25
CA ASP A 163 6.91 10.58 -7.09
C ASP A 163 6.63 11.80 -6.20
N PRO A 164 7.59 12.73 -6.05
CA PRO A 164 7.41 13.89 -5.20
C PRO A 164 6.24 14.78 -5.62
N ASP A 165 5.87 14.82 -6.91
CA ASP A 165 4.74 15.60 -7.41
C ASP A 165 3.42 15.14 -6.77
N LEU A 166 3.28 13.86 -6.41
CA LEU A 166 2.11 13.34 -5.71
C LEU A 166 2.01 13.86 -4.28
N ALA A 167 3.14 14.12 -3.63
CA ALA A 167 3.21 14.62 -2.26
C ALA A 167 3.15 16.15 -2.19
N GLU A 168 3.40 16.89 -3.29
CA GLU A 168 3.40 18.35 -3.31
C GLU A 168 2.06 18.95 -2.85
N THR A 169 0.96 18.24 -3.09
CA THR A 169 -0.40 18.66 -2.73
C THR A 169 -0.79 18.36 -1.28
N MET A 170 0.11 17.84 -0.46
CA MET A 170 -0.18 17.51 0.94
C MET A 170 -0.51 18.75 1.76
N PRO A 171 -1.60 18.74 2.55
CA PRO A 171 -1.86 19.82 3.51
C PRO A 171 -0.75 19.91 4.55
N LYS A 172 -0.39 21.15 4.96
CA LYS A 172 0.69 21.42 5.94
C LYS A 172 0.57 20.57 7.22
N LYS A 173 -0.65 20.37 7.72
CA LYS A 173 -0.91 19.54 8.90
C LYS A 173 -0.52 18.08 8.66
N LEU A 174 -0.82 17.56 7.48
CA LEU A 174 -0.45 16.19 7.11
C LEU A 174 1.07 16.05 6.96
N VAL A 175 1.74 17.02 6.32
CA VAL A 175 3.21 17.06 6.21
C VAL A 175 3.86 17.01 7.59
N ALA A 176 3.35 17.79 8.56
CA ALA A 176 3.87 17.78 9.92
C ALA A 176 3.68 16.42 10.62
N HIS A 177 2.49 15.80 10.48
CA HIS A 177 2.21 14.51 11.10
C HIS A 177 3.07 13.40 10.49
N THR A 178 3.13 13.32 9.16
CA THR A 178 3.90 12.26 8.48
C THR A 178 5.41 12.47 8.61
N GLY A 179 5.88 13.71 8.71
CA GLY A 179 7.28 14.01 8.99
C GLY A 179 7.68 13.57 10.41
N MET A 180 6.82 13.77 11.40
CA MET A 180 7.04 13.25 12.76
C MET A 180 6.97 11.72 12.82
N ASP A 181 6.13 11.11 12.01
CA ASP A 181 6.05 9.65 11.86
C ASP A 181 7.37 9.09 11.31
N ALA A 182 7.88 9.68 10.22
CA ALA A 182 9.18 9.30 9.66
C ALA A 182 10.34 9.44 10.66
N MET A 183 10.36 10.56 11.43
CA MET A 183 11.36 10.78 12.48
C MET A 183 11.26 9.73 13.59
N THR A 184 10.02 9.39 13.99
CA THR A 184 9.79 8.36 15.02
C THR A 184 10.29 7.00 14.55
N HIS A 185 9.96 6.60 13.31
CA HIS A 185 10.48 5.37 12.73
C HIS A 185 12.01 5.32 12.70
N ALA A 186 12.66 6.43 12.36
CA ALA A 186 14.11 6.51 12.33
C ALA A 186 14.73 6.38 13.75
N ILE A 187 14.13 7.03 14.75
CA ILE A 187 14.56 6.90 16.15
C ILE A 187 14.35 5.47 16.65
N GLU A 188 13.19 4.87 16.40
CA GLU A 188 12.89 3.50 16.79
C GLU A 188 13.83 2.49 16.14
N ALA A 189 14.14 2.66 14.84
CA ALA A 189 15.11 1.82 14.15
C ALA A 189 16.51 1.90 14.81
N TYR A 190 16.95 3.11 15.17
CA TYR A 190 18.25 3.32 15.77
C TYR A 190 18.38 2.73 17.18
N VAL A 191 17.32 2.79 18.00
CA VAL A 191 17.32 2.25 19.36
C VAL A 191 16.81 0.80 19.45
N SER A 192 16.45 0.20 18.33
CA SER A 192 15.95 -1.18 18.26
C SER A 192 17.02 -2.18 18.71
N THR A 193 16.58 -3.25 19.35
CA THR A 193 17.45 -4.41 19.64
C THR A 193 17.85 -5.19 18.39
N ALA A 194 17.22 -4.91 17.26
CA ALA A 194 17.54 -5.47 15.93
C ALA A 194 18.37 -4.53 15.06
N ASN A 195 18.88 -3.43 15.62
CA ASN A 195 19.74 -2.48 14.90
C ASN A 195 21.04 -3.14 14.41
N CYS A 196 21.62 -2.61 13.37
CA CYS A 196 22.89 -3.10 12.83
C CYS A 196 23.60 -2.01 12.01
N ASP A 197 24.86 -2.29 11.66
CA ASP A 197 25.72 -1.36 10.91
C ASP A 197 25.14 -0.92 9.55
N PHE A 198 24.16 -1.64 9.01
CA PHE A 198 23.48 -1.26 7.77
C PHE A 198 22.26 -0.36 8.01
N THR A 199 21.56 -0.52 9.13
CA THR A 199 20.34 0.25 9.45
C THR A 199 20.63 1.57 10.13
N ASP A 200 21.65 1.62 11.01
CA ASP A 200 21.97 2.80 11.82
C ASP A 200 22.33 4.04 10.99
N PRO A 201 23.16 3.96 9.95
CA PRO A 201 23.46 5.11 9.10
C PRO A 201 22.23 5.65 8.37
N LEU A 202 21.31 4.76 7.95
CA LEU A 202 20.06 5.16 7.28
C LEU A 202 19.13 5.87 8.26
N ALA A 203 18.98 5.34 9.48
CA ALA A 203 18.19 5.95 10.54
C ALA A 203 18.70 7.34 10.90
N LEU A 204 20.01 7.49 11.13
CA LEU A 204 20.66 8.77 11.42
C LEU A 204 20.52 9.78 10.26
N HIS A 205 20.58 9.29 9.02
CA HIS A 205 20.39 10.16 7.84
C HIS A 205 18.93 10.65 7.73
N ALA A 206 17.97 9.80 8.05
CA ALA A 206 16.54 10.15 8.01
C ALA A 206 16.13 11.16 9.10
N ILE A 207 16.86 11.23 10.23
CA ILE A 207 16.63 12.20 11.31
C ILE A 207 17.09 13.62 10.92
N LYS A 208 18.11 13.74 10.07
CA LYS A 208 18.66 15.04 9.60
C LYS A 208 17.75 15.73 8.62
#